data_97df268a9c7ed97b064acf31b471e81c
#
_entry.id   97df268a9c7ed97b064acf31b471e81c
#
_cell.length_a   1.000
_cell.length_b   1.000
_cell.length_c   1.000
_cell.angle_alpha   90.00
_cell.angle_beta   90.00
_cell.angle_gamma   90.00
#
_symmetry.space_group_name_H-M   'P 1'
#
loop_
_entity.id
_entity.type
_entity.pdbx_description
1 polymer ?
#
loop_
_entity_poly.entity_id
_entity_poly.type
_entity_poly.pdbx_seq_one_letter_code
_entity_poly.pdbx_strand_id
1 'polypeptide(L)'
;EDSILKSFPEVVHVWGKTGRANTATDPAGLDMTETTITLKPESDWPNGMTQDRLVAAMDSAVRTPGIGHSWTMPIKGRMDMLATGIRTPVGVKIFGPNLDTLQRIGQDVERAVQRVPGTRSAFAERTVSGYYLDISIDREKAARLGLNVGDVQTVIAAAIVGVAVTQTVEGRERYAVRVRYPQELRDTPERLAEVLVPMDHQASAATGISAGPALGTALTGAAGPFPTMAGRVGQVPLGEVATIREETGPMVVRTENASPTSWVYVDVVGRDIGSYVADAQRVVEREVTLPAGYRIEWSGEYEYMQRAKARMKLL
;
A
#
# COMPACT_ATOMS: atom_id res chain seq x y z
N GLU A 1 -18.25 5.48 0.08
CA GLU A 1 -18.06 6.33 -1.12
C GLU A 1 -18.77 5.71 -2.32
N ASP A 2 -18.58 4.43 -2.63
CA ASP A 2 -19.16 3.77 -3.82
C ASP A 2 -20.67 3.90 -3.89
N SER A 3 -21.38 3.76 -2.75
CA SER A 3 -22.85 3.95 -2.68
C SER A 3 -23.27 5.40 -3.01
N ILE A 4 -22.48 6.39 -2.60
CA ILE A 4 -22.73 7.81 -2.91
C ILE A 4 -22.50 8.05 -4.40
N LEU A 5 -21.38 7.58 -4.94
CA LEU A 5 -21.06 7.71 -6.36
C LEU A 5 -22.09 7.01 -7.25
N LYS A 6 -22.56 5.84 -6.84
CA LYS A 6 -23.59 5.09 -7.55
C LYS A 6 -24.95 5.80 -7.57
N SER A 7 -25.23 6.71 -6.66
CA SER A 7 -26.52 7.45 -6.61
C SER A 7 -26.65 8.53 -7.70
N PHE A 8 -25.55 8.91 -8.35
CA PHE A 8 -25.59 9.87 -9.46
C PHE A 8 -26.28 9.25 -10.69
N PRO A 9 -27.23 9.97 -11.30
CA PRO A 9 -28.00 9.44 -12.43
C PRO A 9 -27.16 9.15 -13.68
N GLU A 10 -26.01 9.80 -13.83
CA GLU A 10 -25.03 9.61 -14.90
C GLU A 10 -24.22 8.32 -14.74
N VAL A 11 -24.21 7.70 -13.54
CA VAL A 11 -23.36 6.57 -13.22
C VAL A 11 -24.02 5.23 -13.51
N VAL A 12 -23.33 4.39 -14.28
CA VAL A 12 -23.76 3.01 -14.59
C VAL A 12 -23.21 2.01 -13.57
N HIS A 13 -21.90 2.04 -13.33
CA HIS A 13 -21.22 1.15 -12.39
C HIS A 13 -20.16 1.90 -11.60
N VAL A 14 -19.99 1.50 -10.33
CA VAL A 14 -18.88 1.89 -9.47
C VAL A 14 -18.26 0.62 -8.93
N TRP A 15 -16.96 0.51 -9.06
CA TRP A 15 -16.20 -0.61 -8.49
C TRP A 15 -14.75 -0.17 -8.28
N GLY A 16 -14.09 -0.77 -7.32
CA GLY A 16 -12.73 -0.41 -7.02
C GLY A 16 -11.92 -1.56 -6.42
N LYS A 17 -10.64 -1.33 -6.32
CA LYS A 17 -9.71 -2.16 -5.57
C LYS A 17 -9.04 -1.32 -4.50
N THR A 18 -8.81 -1.92 -3.34
CA THR A 18 -8.02 -1.33 -2.26
C THR A 18 -6.75 -2.15 -2.07
N GLY A 19 -5.63 -1.47 -1.89
CA GLY A 19 -4.34 -2.07 -1.70
C GLY A 19 -3.65 -2.46 -3.01
N ARG A 20 -2.63 -3.30 -2.87
CA ARG A 20 -1.69 -3.65 -3.92
C ARG A 20 -1.98 -5.04 -4.49
N ALA A 21 -1.96 -5.17 -5.80
CA ALA A 21 -1.87 -6.46 -6.46
C ALA A 21 -0.48 -7.08 -6.23
N ASN A 22 -0.42 -8.41 -6.12
CA ASN A 22 0.86 -9.12 -5.94
C ASN A 22 1.61 -9.24 -7.27
N THR A 23 1.94 -8.09 -7.86
CA THR A 23 2.70 -7.97 -9.11
C THR A 23 3.76 -6.88 -8.98
N ALA A 24 4.86 -7.00 -9.73
CA ALA A 24 5.92 -5.99 -9.75
C ALA A 24 5.48 -4.67 -10.42
N THR A 25 4.39 -4.68 -11.19
CA THR A 25 3.91 -3.54 -11.96
C THR A 25 2.83 -2.71 -11.26
N ASP A 26 2.42 -3.09 -10.04
CA ASP A 26 1.46 -2.32 -9.24
C ASP A 26 2.19 -1.60 -8.10
N PRO A 27 2.46 -0.29 -8.23
CA PRO A 27 3.14 0.50 -7.20
C PRO A 27 2.18 1.04 -6.12
N ALA A 28 0.91 0.60 -6.09
CA ALA A 28 -0.07 1.08 -5.12
C ALA A 28 0.36 0.76 -3.69
N GLY A 29 0.12 1.70 -2.76
CA GLY A 29 0.24 1.45 -1.32
C GLY A 29 -0.94 0.60 -0.81
N LEU A 30 -0.81 0.05 0.38
CA LEU A 30 -1.90 -0.73 1.02
C LEU A 30 -3.11 0.14 1.38
N ASP A 31 -2.90 1.41 1.61
CA ASP A 31 -3.87 2.46 1.94
C ASP A 31 -4.58 3.06 0.73
N MET A 32 -4.11 2.72 -0.48
CA MET A 32 -4.67 3.29 -1.69
C MET A 32 -5.91 2.54 -2.15
N THR A 33 -6.97 3.28 -2.39
CA THR A 33 -8.17 2.80 -3.10
C THR A 33 -8.24 3.43 -4.49
N GLU A 34 -8.40 2.60 -5.50
CA GLU A 34 -8.59 3.00 -6.89
C GLU A 34 -10.02 2.63 -7.32
N THR A 35 -10.87 3.65 -7.46
CA THR A 35 -12.29 3.47 -7.82
C THR A 35 -12.51 3.83 -9.28
N THR A 36 -13.08 2.90 -10.03
CA THR A 36 -13.49 3.08 -11.42
C THR A 36 -14.98 3.36 -11.50
N ILE A 37 -15.35 4.47 -12.15
CA ILE A 37 -16.72 4.90 -12.34
C ILE A 37 -17.03 4.81 -13.83
N THR A 38 -17.99 3.98 -14.18
CA THR A 38 -18.50 3.87 -15.56
C THR A 38 -19.69 4.80 -15.71
N LEU A 39 -19.62 5.70 -16.66
CA LEU A 39 -20.65 6.69 -16.94
C LEU A 39 -21.56 6.26 -18.10
N LYS A 40 -22.79 6.77 -18.12
CA LYS A 40 -23.68 6.71 -19.29
C LYS A 40 -23.12 7.55 -20.43
N PRO A 41 -23.55 7.32 -21.67
CA PRO A 41 -23.27 8.26 -22.77
C PRO A 41 -23.71 9.69 -22.41
N GLU A 42 -22.93 10.69 -22.82
CA GLU A 42 -23.21 12.09 -22.51
C GLU A 42 -24.59 12.56 -23.02
N SER A 43 -25.09 11.95 -24.09
CA SER A 43 -26.45 12.18 -24.61
C SER A 43 -27.57 11.91 -23.59
N ASP A 44 -27.30 11.03 -22.62
CA ASP A 44 -28.27 10.59 -21.62
C ASP A 44 -28.13 11.38 -20.30
N TRP A 45 -27.24 12.36 -20.28
CA TRP A 45 -27.02 13.21 -19.09
C TRP A 45 -28.06 14.33 -19.00
N PRO A 46 -28.37 14.81 -17.79
CA PRO A 46 -29.26 15.96 -17.63
C PRO A 46 -28.73 17.19 -18.38
N ASN A 47 -29.67 18.01 -18.90
CA ASN A 47 -29.33 19.22 -19.64
C ASN A 47 -28.38 20.14 -18.87
N GLY A 48 -27.27 20.49 -19.52
CA GLY A 48 -26.24 21.37 -18.95
C GLY A 48 -25.23 20.68 -18.01
N MET A 49 -25.36 19.35 -17.82
CA MET A 49 -24.31 18.59 -17.14
C MET A 49 -23.13 18.40 -18.09
N THR A 50 -21.95 18.69 -17.61
CA THR A 50 -20.66 18.44 -18.29
C THR A 50 -19.80 17.53 -17.42
N GLN A 51 -18.78 16.91 -18.00
CA GLN A 51 -17.88 16.05 -17.24
C GLN A 51 -17.24 16.79 -16.06
N ASP A 52 -16.79 18.03 -16.25
CA ASP A 52 -16.19 18.84 -15.18
C ASP A 52 -17.18 19.13 -14.05
N ARG A 53 -18.44 19.42 -14.38
CA ARG A 53 -19.50 19.63 -13.40
C ARG A 53 -19.84 18.37 -12.64
N LEU A 54 -19.90 17.24 -13.35
CA LEU A 54 -20.13 15.94 -12.72
C LEU A 54 -19.01 15.57 -11.76
N VAL A 55 -17.75 15.72 -12.18
CA VAL A 55 -16.58 15.48 -11.32
C VAL A 55 -16.62 16.39 -10.08
N ALA A 56 -16.93 17.68 -10.25
CA ALA A 56 -17.03 18.62 -9.13
C ALA A 56 -18.15 18.22 -8.15
N ALA A 57 -19.30 17.79 -8.66
CA ALA A 57 -20.42 17.33 -7.84
C ALA A 57 -20.07 16.02 -7.08
N MET A 58 -19.44 15.05 -7.75
CA MET A 58 -18.97 13.82 -7.13
C MET A 58 -17.92 14.10 -6.06
N ASP A 59 -16.92 14.94 -6.36
CA ASP A 59 -15.87 15.34 -5.41
C ASP A 59 -16.45 15.95 -4.15
N SER A 60 -17.44 16.83 -4.33
CA SER A 60 -18.13 17.45 -3.20
C SER A 60 -18.93 16.45 -2.36
N ALA A 61 -19.55 15.45 -3.01
CA ALA A 61 -20.41 14.46 -2.35
C ALA A 61 -19.62 13.42 -1.54
N VAL A 62 -18.39 13.05 -1.99
CA VAL A 62 -17.58 12.01 -1.33
C VAL A 62 -16.55 12.56 -0.35
N ARG A 63 -16.57 13.86 -0.06
CA ARG A 63 -15.60 14.46 0.88
C ARG A 63 -15.64 13.80 2.25
N THR A 64 -14.60 13.04 2.55
CA THR A 64 -14.43 12.37 3.84
C THR A 64 -13.16 12.90 4.51
N PRO A 65 -13.21 13.37 5.76
CA PRO A 65 -12.03 13.83 6.47
C PRO A 65 -10.92 12.77 6.49
N GLY A 66 -9.71 13.16 6.11
CA GLY A 66 -8.54 12.28 6.08
C GLY A 66 -8.36 11.46 4.79
N ILE A 67 -9.31 11.53 3.86
CA ILE A 67 -9.19 10.88 2.54
C ILE A 67 -9.02 11.96 1.47
N GLY A 68 -7.91 11.87 0.74
CA GLY A 68 -7.65 12.74 -0.41
C GLY A 68 -8.12 12.08 -1.71
N HIS A 69 -8.92 12.79 -2.49
CA HIS A 69 -9.38 12.34 -3.80
C HIS A 69 -8.57 12.96 -4.93
N SER A 70 -8.32 12.17 -5.96
CA SER A 70 -7.75 12.63 -7.22
C SER A 70 -8.53 12.02 -8.38
N TRP A 71 -8.99 12.87 -9.29
CA TRP A 71 -9.83 12.49 -10.42
C TRP A 71 -9.00 12.41 -11.69
N THR A 72 -8.98 11.24 -12.33
CA THR A 72 -8.23 11.02 -13.56
C THR A 72 -8.94 10.01 -14.46
N MET A 73 -8.62 10.04 -15.74
CA MET A 73 -9.02 8.98 -16.67
C MET A 73 -8.13 7.75 -16.46
N PRO A 74 -8.68 6.52 -16.50
CA PRO A 74 -7.94 5.31 -16.17
C PRO A 74 -6.66 5.11 -16.98
N ILE A 75 -6.73 5.32 -18.31
CA ILE A 75 -5.56 5.17 -19.19
C ILE A 75 -4.52 6.25 -18.92
N LYS A 76 -4.98 7.52 -18.79
CA LYS A 76 -4.09 8.65 -18.50
C LYS A 76 -3.36 8.46 -17.17
N GLY A 77 -4.09 8.17 -16.10
CA GLY A 77 -3.49 7.92 -14.79
C GLY A 77 -2.48 6.77 -14.80
N ARG A 78 -2.75 5.71 -15.59
CA ARG A 78 -1.80 4.60 -15.75
C ARG A 78 -0.53 5.03 -16.48
N MET A 79 -0.66 5.79 -17.55
CA MET A 79 0.49 6.31 -18.30
C MET A 79 1.34 7.24 -17.45
N ASP A 80 0.72 8.17 -16.74
CA ASP A 80 1.43 9.13 -15.87
C ASP A 80 2.18 8.40 -14.76
N MET A 81 1.53 7.43 -14.12
CA MET A 81 2.14 6.61 -13.07
C MET A 81 3.34 5.77 -13.57
N LEU A 82 3.25 5.19 -14.76
CA LEU A 82 4.36 4.39 -15.33
C LEU A 82 5.56 5.25 -15.72
N ALA A 83 5.35 6.49 -16.08
CA ALA A 83 6.40 7.33 -16.61
C ALA A 83 7.08 8.23 -15.55
N THR A 84 6.34 8.70 -14.55
CA THR A 84 6.87 9.58 -13.49
C THR A 84 6.68 9.04 -12.07
N GLY A 85 5.86 7.99 -11.92
CA GLY A 85 5.39 7.48 -10.64
C GLY A 85 4.21 8.28 -10.06
N ILE A 86 3.98 9.50 -10.54
CA ILE A 86 2.96 10.43 -10.04
C ILE A 86 1.69 10.29 -10.89
N ARG A 87 0.53 10.17 -10.23
CA ARG A 87 -0.79 9.99 -10.86
C ARG A 87 -1.56 11.29 -11.05
N THR A 88 -1.16 12.31 -10.33
CA THR A 88 -1.78 13.64 -10.39
C THR A 88 -1.05 14.53 -11.40
N PRO A 89 -1.70 15.60 -11.90
CA PRO A 89 -1.05 16.52 -12.82
C PRO A 89 0.27 17.09 -12.31
N VAL A 90 0.36 17.34 -11.01
CA VAL A 90 1.60 17.78 -10.35
C VAL A 90 1.94 16.84 -9.21
N GLY A 91 3.21 16.52 -9.07
CA GLY A 91 3.76 15.79 -7.95
C GLY A 91 4.96 16.50 -7.35
N VAL A 92 5.14 16.37 -6.06
CA VAL A 92 6.33 16.85 -5.36
C VAL A 92 7.03 15.66 -4.74
N LYS A 93 8.22 15.36 -5.21
CA LYS A 93 9.07 14.31 -4.67
C LYS A 93 10.04 14.91 -3.66
N ILE A 94 10.07 14.37 -2.46
CA ILE A 94 10.91 14.82 -1.36
C ILE A 94 11.90 13.70 -1.07
N PHE A 95 13.17 14.01 -1.12
CA PHE A 95 14.26 13.05 -0.91
C PHE A 95 15.00 13.34 0.40
N GLY A 96 15.39 12.29 1.10
CA GLY A 96 16.18 12.43 2.33
C GLY A 96 16.35 11.11 3.09
N PRO A 97 17.24 11.06 4.08
CA PRO A 97 17.65 9.80 4.71
C PRO A 97 16.65 9.25 5.76
N ASN A 98 15.79 10.10 6.34
CA ASN A 98 14.92 9.70 7.46
C ASN A 98 13.43 9.83 7.09
N LEU A 99 12.67 8.75 7.27
CA LEU A 99 11.26 8.66 6.86
C LEU A 99 10.33 9.58 7.66
N ASP A 100 10.55 9.74 8.97
CA ASP A 100 9.73 10.64 9.81
C ASP A 100 9.89 12.09 9.37
N THR A 101 11.15 12.49 9.07
CA THR A 101 11.43 13.82 8.55
C THR A 101 10.85 14.01 7.15
N LEU A 102 10.91 13.00 6.27
CA LEU A 102 10.26 13.05 4.96
C LEU A 102 8.76 13.23 5.10
N GLN A 103 8.10 12.49 6.00
CA GLN A 103 6.68 12.65 6.26
C GLN A 103 6.32 14.05 6.75
N ARG A 104 7.08 14.60 7.70
CA ARG A 104 6.87 15.96 8.21
C ARG A 104 7.02 17.00 7.10
N ILE A 105 8.09 16.95 6.31
CA ILE A 105 8.29 17.85 5.18
C ILE A 105 7.14 17.69 4.18
N GLY A 106 6.71 16.45 3.89
CA GLY A 106 5.58 16.18 3.02
C GLY A 106 4.29 16.87 3.48
N GLN A 107 4.00 16.80 4.78
CA GLN A 107 2.84 17.49 5.37
C GLN A 107 2.98 19.01 5.32
N ASP A 108 4.20 19.55 5.49
CA ASP A 108 4.44 20.98 5.37
C ASP A 108 4.23 21.45 3.91
N VAL A 109 4.73 20.69 2.93
CA VAL A 109 4.48 20.93 1.50
C VAL A 109 3.01 20.83 1.19
N GLU A 110 2.30 19.79 1.66
CA GLU A 110 0.85 19.62 1.48
C GLU A 110 0.09 20.86 1.94
N ARG A 111 0.36 21.35 3.16
CA ARG A 111 -0.28 22.54 3.71
C ARG A 111 0.05 23.82 2.92
N ALA A 112 1.27 23.92 2.43
CA ALA A 112 1.70 25.05 1.63
C ALA A 112 0.98 25.10 0.27
N VAL A 113 0.96 23.96 -0.46
CA VAL A 113 0.36 23.88 -1.79
C VAL A 113 -1.16 23.93 -1.77
N GLN A 114 -1.83 23.49 -0.69
CA GLN A 114 -3.29 23.59 -0.54
C GLN A 114 -3.80 25.04 -0.62
N ARG A 115 -2.97 26.03 -0.30
CA ARG A 115 -3.32 27.45 -0.35
C ARG A 115 -3.04 28.10 -1.71
N VAL A 116 -2.42 27.38 -2.62
CA VAL A 116 -2.13 27.91 -3.96
C VAL A 116 -3.40 27.88 -4.81
N PRO A 117 -3.80 29.01 -5.42
CA PRO A 117 -4.99 29.05 -6.26
C PRO A 117 -4.90 28.04 -7.42
N GLY A 118 -5.96 27.26 -7.62
CA GLY A 118 -6.01 26.18 -8.60
C GLY A 118 -5.71 24.79 -8.03
N THR A 119 -5.36 24.68 -6.75
CA THR A 119 -5.28 23.38 -6.07
C THR A 119 -6.68 22.85 -5.78
N ARG A 120 -7.06 21.72 -6.36
CA ARG A 120 -8.28 20.99 -6.03
C ARG A 120 -8.06 20.16 -4.77
N SER A 121 -6.98 19.39 -4.75
CA SER A 121 -6.55 18.60 -3.60
C SER A 121 -5.03 18.50 -3.55
N ALA A 122 -4.49 18.32 -2.36
CA ALA A 122 -3.10 17.96 -2.14
C ALA A 122 -3.02 16.91 -1.03
N PHE A 123 -2.22 15.88 -1.22
CA PHE A 123 -2.06 14.79 -0.28
C PHE A 123 -0.61 14.31 -0.25
N ALA A 124 0.01 14.38 0.92
CA ALA A 124 1.34 13.80 1.16
C ALA A 124 1.22 12.35 1.63
N GLU A 125 2.07 11.48 1.12
CA GLU A 125 2.16 10.09 1.61
C GLU A 125 2.42 10.06 3.12
N ARG A 126 1.70 9.20 3.82
CA ARG A 126 1.91 8.92 5.25
C ARG A 126 2.86 7.73 5.37
N THR A 127 4.15 8.01 5.30
CA THR A 127 5.20 6.98 5.23
C THR A 127 5.32 6.14 6.49
N VAL A 128 4.92 6.65 7.66
CA VAL A 128 5.11 6.00 8.98
C VAL A 128 3.76 5.73 9.66
N SER A 129 2.74 5.37 8.91
CA SER A 129 1.38 5.17 9.44
C SER A 129 0.88 3.72 9.38
N GLY A 130 1.74 2.78 9.03
CA GLY A 130 1.42 1.35 9.02
C GLY A 130 1.38 0.78 10.43
N TYR A 131 0.37 -0.06 10.70
CA TYR A 131 0.30 -0.84 11.93
C TYR A 131 0.88 -2.22 11.68
N TYR A 132 1.76 -2.66 12.57
CA TYR A 132 2.43 -3.95 12.54
C TYR A 132 2.22 -4.67 13.84
N LEU A 133 2.12 -5.99 13.74
CA LEU A 133 2.19 -6.86 14.88
C LEU A 133 3.59 -7.49 14.89
N ASP A 134 4.45 -7.00 15.77
CA ASP A 134 5.79 -7.55 15.95
C ASP A 134 5.73 -8.75 16.90
N ILE A 135 6.24 -9.89 16.45
CA ILE A 135 6.34 -11.11 17.24
C ILE A 135 7.81 -11.43 17.44
N SER A 136 8.34 -11.00 18.55
CA SER A 136 9.75 -11.13 18.92
C SER A 136 9.97 -12.42 19.70
N ILE A 137 10.62 -13.40 19.09
CA ILE A 137 10.86 -14.72 19.71
C ILE A 137 12.02 -14.63 20.69
N ASP A 138 11.78 -15.06 21.94
CA ASP A 138 12.80 -15.20 22.97
C ASP A 138 13.56 -16.53 22.76
N ARG A 139 14.75 -16.40 22.19
CA ARG A 139 15.59 -17.55 21.82
C ARG A 139 16.01 -18.38 23.03
N GLU A 140 16.23 -17.78 24.18
CA GLU A 140 16.65 -18.48 25.38
C GLU A 140 15.49 -19.29 25.99
N LYS A 141 14.29 -18.69 26.06
CA LYS A 141 13.11 -19.40 26.52
C LYS A 141 12.74 -20.55 25.58
N ALA A 142 12.75 -20.30 24.26
CA ALA A 142 12.51 -21.34 23.27
C ALA A 142 13.50 -22.51 23.43
N ALA A 143 14.80 -22.24 23.55
CA ALA A 143 15.83 -23.23 23.73
C ALA A 143 15.68 -24.06 25.02
N ARG A 144 15.25 -23.44 26.13
CA ARG A 144 14.96 -24.18 27.40
C ARG A 144 13.82 -25.19 27.24
N LEU A 145 12.90 -24.90 26.34
CA LEU A 145 11.78 -25.80 26.01
C LEU A 145 12.10 -26.73 24.84
N GLY A 146 13.35 -26.69 24.38
CA GLY A 146 13.83 -27.51 23.28
C GLY A 146 13.33 -27.09 21.90
N LEU A 147 12.81 -25.88 21.77
CA LEU A 147 12.36 -25.30 20.52
C LEU A 147 13.48 -24.50 19.86
N ASN A 148 13.57 -24.55 18.54
CA ASN A 148 14.35 -23.58 17.78
C ASN A 148 13.45 -22.46 17.22
N VAL A 149 14.05 -21.36 16.79
CA VAL A 149 13.31 -20.23 16.24
C VAL A 149 12.47 -20.60 15.02
N GLY A 150 12.97 -21.50 14.18
CA GLY A 150 12.28 -21.98 12.98
C GLY A 150 10.99 -22.74 13.29
N ASP A 151 10.95 -23.51 14.38
CA ASP A 151 9.77 -24.24 14.82
C ASP A 151 8.66 -23.23 15.21
N VAL A 152 9.01 -22.22 16.01
CA VAL A 152 8.09 -21.17 16.44
C VAL A 152 7.61 -20.36 15.23
N GLN A 153 8.50 -19.97 14.32
CA GLN A 153 8.14 -19.24 13.11
C GLN A 153 7.19 -20.04 12.20
N THR A 154 7.39 -21.36 12.10
CA THR A 154 6.50 -22.23 11.31
C THR A 154 5.07 -22.21 11.87
N VAL A 155 4.93 -22.28 13.19
CA VAL A 155 3.62 -22.18 13.85
C VAL A 155 2.99 -20.80 13.64
N ILE A 156 3.74 -19.73 13.80
CA ILE A 156 3.26 -18.36 13.55
C ILE A 156 2.76 -18.21 12.10
N ALA A 157 3.56 -18.68 11.13
CA ALA A 157 3.19 -18.63 9.72
C ALA A 157 1.92 -19.45 9.44
N ALA A 158 1.79 -20.65 10.01
CA ALA A 158 0.64 -21.50 9.81
C ALA A 158 -0.64 -20.94 10.49
N ALA A 159 -0.52 -20.49 11.75
CA ALA A 159 -1.66 -20.02 12.51
C ALA A 159 -2.20 -18.68 12.01
N ILE A 160 -1.32 -17.73 11.68
CA ILE A 160 -1.70 -16.34 11.37
C ILE A 160 -1.89 -16.14 9.86
N VAL A 161 -0.87 -16.43 9.06
CA VAL A 161 -0.89 -16.20 7.59
C VAL A 161 -1.65 -17.31 6.86
N GLY A 162 -1.51 -18.51 7.33
CA GLY A 162 -2.02 -19.74 6.71
C GLY A 162 -1.04 -20.34 5.71
N VAL A 163 -0.89 -21.65 5.80
CA VAL A 163 -0.06 -22.44 4.89
C VAL A 163 -0.92 -23.00 3.77
N ALA A 164 -0.47 -22.88 2.53
CA ALA A 164 -1.10 -23.52 1.40
C ALA A 164 -0.80 -25.03 1.46
N VAL A 165 -1.81 -25.84 1.71
CA VAL A 165 -1.69 -27.30 1.85
C VAL A 165 -1.88 -28.04 0.53
N THR A 166 -2.65 -27.44 -0.40
CA THR A 166 -2.90 -27.99 -1.73
C THR A 166 -3.44 -26.91 -2.67
N GLN A 167 -3.67 -27.28 -3.93
CA GLN A 167 -4.38 -26.45 -4.92
C GLN A 167 -5.52 -27.24 -5.52
N THR A 168 -6.65 -26.57 -5.72
CA THR A 168 -7.72 -27.08 -6.59
C THR A 168 -7.50 -26.63 -8.02
N VAL A 169 -7.94 -27.43 -8.96
CA VAL A 169 -7.88 -27.16 -10.39
C VAL A 169 -9.30 -27.12 -10.92
N GLU A 170 -9.76 -25.94 -11.32
CA GLU A 170 -11.11 -25.72 -11.86
C GLU A 170 -11.00 -25.18 -13.30
N GLY A 171 -10.99 -26.11 -14.24
CA GLY A 171 -10.71 -25.76 -15.63
C GLY A 171 -9.28 -25.23 -15.82
N ARG A 172 -9.14 -23.97 -16.18
CA ARG A 172 -7.84 -23.29 -16.32
C ARG A 172 -7.34 -22.62 -15.04
N GLU A 173 -8.19 -22.52 -14.04
CA GLU A 173 -7.91 -21.79 -12.81
C GLU A 173 -7.27 -22.70 -11.76
N ARG A 174 -6.47 -22.10 -10.90
CA ARG A 174 -5.75 -22.74 -9.81
C ARG A 174 -5.98 -21.96 -8.54
N TYR A 175 -6.56 -22.61 -7.53
CA TYR A 175 -6.85 -21.98 -6.24
C TYR A 175 -6.07 -22.66 -5.12
N ALA A 176 -5.30 -21.89 -4.38
CA ALA A 176 -4.58 -22.41 -3.22
C ALA A 176 -5.55 -22.64 -2.05
N VAL A 177 -5.58 -23.86 -1.53
CA VAL A 177 -6.29 -24.18 -0.29
C VAL A 177 -5.37 -23.89 0.88
N ARG A 178 -5.75 -22.94 1.73
CA ARG A 178 -4.97 -22.52 2.90
C ARG A 178 -5.63 -22.95 4.19
N VAL A 179 -4.83 -23.48 5.11
CA VAL A 179 -5.25 -23.77 6.48
C VAL A 179 -4.65 -22.73 7.41
N ARG A 180 -5.49 -22.10 8.21
CA ARG A 180 -5.09 -21.15 9.25
C ARG A 180 -6.09 -21.17 10.41
N TYR A 181 -5.74 -20.55 11.52
CA TYR A 181 -6.69 -20.37 12.62
C TYR A 181 -7.86 -19.49 12.20
N PRO A 182 -9.09 -19.76 12.69
CA PRO A 182 -10.23 -18.88 12.48
C PRO A 182 -9.94 -17.49 13.06
N GLN A 183 -10.65 -16.48 12.58
CA GLN A 183 -10.38 -15.09 12.91
C GLN A 183 -10.45 -14.82 14.41
N GLU A 184 -11.39 -15.43 15.09
CA GLU A 184 -11.66 -15.28 16.52
C GLU A 184 -10.50 -15.72 17.42
N LEU A 185 -9.59 -16.55 16.90
CA LEU A 185 -8.41 -17.03 17.63
C LEU A 185 -7.12 -16.26 17.26
N ARG A 186 -7.20 -15.22 16.42
CA ARG A 186 -6.05 -14.46 15.96
C ARG A 186 -6.33 -12.97 15.74
N ASP A 187 -7.40 -12.45 16.26
CA ASP A 187 -7.84 -11.06 16.07
C ASP A 187 -7.24 -10.08 17.07
N THR A 188 -6.68 -10.58 18.18
CA THR A 188 -6.00 -9.75 19.18
C THR A 188 -4.63 -10.32 19.58
N PRO A 189 -3.69 -9.48 20.05
CA PRO A 189 -2.39 -9.93 20.55
C PRO A 189 -2.50 -10.99 21.66
N GLU A 190 -3.51 -10.87 22.55
CA GLU A 190 -3.77 -11.80 23.64
C GLU A 190 -4.15 -13.19 23.12
N ARG A 191 -5.03 -13.23 22.10
CA ARG A 191 -5.43 -14.49 21.46
C ARG A 191 -4.26 -15.14 20.73
N LEU A 192 -3.42 -14.33 20.08
CA LEU A 192 -2.22 -14.85 19.43
C LEU A 192 -1.23 -15.42 20.44
N ALA A 193 -1.12 -14.86 21.63
CA ALA A 193 -0.27 -15.39 22.69
C ALA A 193 -0.72 -16.79 23.18
N GLU A 194 -2.01 -17.13 23.02
CA GLU A 194 -2.56 -18.44 23.36
C GLU A 194 -2.31 -19.52 22.30
N VAL A 195 -1.81 -19.18 21.10
CA VAL A 195 -1.50 -20.13 20.03
C VAL A 195 -0.50 -21.16 20.55
N LEU A 196 -0.82 -22.45 20.38
CA LEU A 196 -0.02 -23.55 20.92
C LEU A 196 1.13 -23.92 19.97
N VAL A 197 2.35 -23.92 20.50
CA VAL A 197 3.56 -24.36 19.82
C VAL A 197 3.90 -25.77 20.31
N PRO A 198 3.94 -26.79 19.41
CA PRO A 198 4.32 -28.16 19.80
C PRO A 198 5.81 -28.25 20.14
N MET A 199 6.13 -28.95 21.21
CA MET A 199 7.51 -29.18 21.70
C MET A 199 8.12 -30.50 21.18
N ASP A 200 7.84 -30.90 19.92
CA ASP A 200 8.37 -32.15 19.38
C ASP A 200 9.65 -31.91 18.54
N HIS A 201 10.74 -32.52 18.97
CA HIS A 201 12.04 -32.39 18.33
C HIS A 201 12.19 -33.14 17.01
N GLN A 202 11.22 -34.01 16.65
CA GLN A 202 11.35 -34.86 15.45
C GLN A 202 10.69 -34.28 14.20
N ALA A 203 9.86 -33.26 14.31
CA ALA A 203 9.14 -32.68 13.16
C ALA A 203 10.02 -31.79 12.25
N SER A 204 11.15 -31.31 12.76
CA SER A 204 12.01 -30.35 12.02
C SER A 204 12.85 -30.97 10.91
N ALA A 205 12.99 -32.29 10.86
CA ALA A 205 13.81 -32.94 9.84
C ALA A 205 13.07 -33.29 8.53
N ALA A 206 11.74 -33.19 8.51
CA ALA A 206 10.92 -33.68 7.39
C ALA A 206 10.36 -32.59 6.46
N THR A 207 10.45 -31.32 6.84
CA THR A 207 9.90 -30.21 6.01
C THR A 207 10.98 -29.19 5.72
N GLY A 208 11.75 -29.44 4.65
CA GLY A 208 12.57 -28.40 4.01
C GLY A 208 11.71 -27.32 3.37
N ILE A 209 10.96 -26.58 4.18
CA ILE A 209 10.29 -25.37 3.74
C ILE A 209 11.32 -24.25 3.87
N SER A 210 12.12 -24.07 2.82
CA SER A 210 12.92 -22.87 2.65
C SER A 210 11.97 -21.69 2.49
N ALA A 211 11.86 -20.86 3.52
CA ALA A 211 11.21 -19.56 3.42
C ALA A 211 12.11 -18.62 2.62
N GLY A 212 12.19 -18.84 1.31
CA GLY A 212 12.77 -17.88 0.37
C GLY A 212 11.71 -16.89 -0.12
N PRO A 213 12.10 -15.70 -0.61
CA PRO A 213 11.17 -14.65 -1.03
C PRO A 213 10.43 -14.92 -2.35
N ALA A 214 10.30 -16.17 -2.76
CA ALA A 214 9.59 -16.57 -3.97
C ALA A 214 8.36 -17.41 -3.60
N LEU A 215 7.28 -16.73 -3.23
CA LEU A 215 5.95 -17.35 -3.05
C LEU A 215 5.30 -17.74 -4.40
N GLY A 216 6.09 -18.18 -5.37
CA GLY A 216 5.59 -18.42 -6.73
C GLY A 216 5.81 -19.81 -7.33
N THR A 217 6.76 -20.60 -6.86
CA THR A 217 7.16 -21.75 -7.67
C THR A 217 7.80 -22.88 -6.85
N ALA A 218 7.15 -23.49 -5.89
CA ALA A 218 7.62 -24.82 -5.41
C ALA A 218 6.59 -25.52 -4.52
N LEU A 219 5.50 -25.99 -5.08
CA LEU A 219 4.74 -27.09 -4.46
C LEU A 219 4.27 -28.07 -5.54
N THR A 220 5.23 -28.63 -6.30
CA THR A 220 5.06 -29.89 -7.01
C THR A 220 5.99 -30.90 -6.36
N GLY A 221 5.57 -31.48 -5.24
CA GLY A 221 6.35 -32.52 -4.56
C GLY A 221 5.54 -33.13 -3.44
N ALA A 222 4.94 -34.27 -3.74
CA ALA A 222 4.46 -35.29 -2.83
C ALA A 222 3.87 -34.81 -1.48
N ALA A 223 2.56 -34.78 -1.41
CA ALA A 223 1.83 -34.84 -0.14
C ALA A 223 2.21 -36.18 0.55
N GLY A 224 3.21 -36.14 1.42
CA GLY A 224 3.39 -37.17 2.42
C GLY A 224 2.24 -37.11 3.41
N PRO A 225 1.81 -38.24 3.98
CA PRO A 225 0.76 -38.24 4.98
C PRO A 225 1.18 -37.35 6.15
N PHE A 226 0.21 -36.52 6.64
CA PHE A 226 0.38 -35.77 7.88
C PHE A 226 0.95 -36.70 8.95
N PRO A 227 1.98 -36.29 9.71
CA PRO A 227 2.48 -37.11 10.79
C PRO A 227 1.32 -37.38 11.75
N THR A 228 0.97 -38.64 11.90
CA THR A 228 0.04 -39.10 12.92
C THR A 228 0.63 -38.72 14.28
N MET A 229 -0.03 -37.85 15.02
CA MET A 229 0.30 -37.46 16.40
C MET A 229 0.12 -38.67 17.32
N ALA A 230 1.04 -39.63 17.26
CA ALA A 230 1.08 -40.76 18.18
C ALA A 230 2.10 -40.46 19.29
N GLY A 231 1.68 -39.68 20.27
CA GLY A 231 2.44 -39.31 21.45
C GLY A 231 1.85 -38.06 22.08
N ARG A 232 1.82 -37.94 23.39
CA ARG A 232 1.51 -36.69 24.07
C ARG A 232 2.65 -35.70 23.80
N VAL A 233 2.55 -34.98 22.72
CA VAL A 233 3.46 -33.88 22.42
C VAL A 233 3.13 -32.77 23.41
N GLY A 234 4.10 -32.36 24.22
CA GLY A 234 3.96 -31.16 25.04
C GLY A 234 3.67 -29.95 24.15
N GLN A 235 2.85 -29.05 24.60
CA GLN A 235 2.53 -27.80 23.90
C GLN A 235 2.77 -26.65 24.84
N VAL A 236 3.25 -25.53 24.31
CA VAL A 236 3.48 -24.31 25.06
C VAL A 236 2.79 -23.16 24.34
N PRO A 237 2.10 -22.23 25.07
CA PRO A 237 1.55 -21.03 24.47
C PRO A 237 2.67 -20.16 23.84
N LEU A 238 2.38 -19.55 22.69
CA LEU A 238 3.31 -18.67 21.98
C LEU A 238 3.82 -17.53 22.89
N GLY A 239 2.98 -16.99 23.76
CA GLY A 239 3.34 -15.93 24.69
C GLY A 239 4.40 -16.31 25.73
N GLU A 240 4.66 -17.61 25.97
CA GLU A 240 5.75 -18.07 26.82
C GLU A 240 7.12 -17.98 26.14
N VAL A 241 7.14 -18.06 24.80
CA VAL A 241 8.39 -18.06 23.99
C VAL A 241 8.52 -16.84 23.07
N ALA A 242 7.52 -15.96 23.04
CA ALA A 242 7.56 -14.75 22.24
C ALA A 242 6.86 -13.59 22.93
N THR A 243 7.27 -12.38 22.60
CA THR A 243 6.59 -11.14 22.98
C THR A 243 5.87 -10.60 21.76
N ILE A 244 4.59 -10.28 21.90
CA ILE A 244 3.74 -9.75 20.84
C ILE A 244 3.44 -8.29 21.16
N ARG A 245 3.74 -7.39 20.21
CA ARG A 245 3.54 -5.94 20.37
C ARG A 245 2.93 -5.34 19.12
N GLU A 246 2.06 -4.37 19.31
CA GLU A 246 1.63 -3.50 18.22
C GLU A 246 2.65 -2.38 18.06
N GLU A 247 3.15 -2.22 16.84
CA GLU A 247 4.12 -1.18 16.49
C GLU A 247 3.65 -0.41 15.26
N THR A 248 4.04 0.84 15.18
CA THR A 248 3.85 1.66 13.98
C THR A 248 5.13 1.68 13.16
N GLY A 249 4.98 1.63 11.84
CA GLY A 249 6.12 1.63 10.95
C GLY A 249 5.76 2.06 9.53
N PRO A 250 6.72 2.06 8.61
CA PRO A 250 6.47 2.46 7.24
C PRO A 250 5.64 1.41 6.51
N MET A 251 4.50 1.80 5.92
CA MET A 251 3.72 0.91 5.04
C MET A 251 4.47 0.60 3.74
N VAL A 252 5.16 1.59 3.21
CA VAL A 252 5.97 1.50 1.99
C VAL A 252 7.21 2.37 2.16
N VAL A 253 8.37 1.80 1.88
CA VAL A 253 9.62 2.56 1.73
C VAL A 253 9.90 2.69 0.24
N ARG A 254 9.82 3.92 -0.28
CA ARG A 254 10.17 4.22 -1.66
C ARG A 254 11.62 4.66 -1.73
N THR A 255 12.30 4.20 -2.77
CA THR A 255 13.67 4.61 -3.07
C THR A 255 13.75 4.99 -4.54
N GLU A 256 14.25 6.17 -4.81
CA GLU A 256 14.49 6.68 -6.16
C GLU A 256 15.87 7.33 -6.19
N ASN A 257 16.68 7.05 -7.21
CA ASN A 257 18.06 7.52 -7.32
C ASN A 257 18.90 7.21 -6.06
N ALA A 258 18.77 5.99 -5.52
CA ALA A 258 19.43 5.51 -4.30
C ALA A 258 19.14 6.34 -3.04
N SER A 259 18.05 7.09 -3.00
CA SER A 259 17.64 7.92 -1.86
C SER A 259 16.20 7.56 -1.47
N PRO A 260 15.90 7.40 -0.17
CA PRO A 260 14.51 7.32 0.28
C PRO A 260 13.73 8.56 -0.16
N THR A 261 12.49 8.36 -0.54
CA THR A 261 11.63 9.44 -1.04
C THR A 261 10.21 9.32 -0.51
N SER A 262 9.55 10.46 -0.34
CA SER A 262 8.11 10.57 -0.07
C SER A 262 7.49 11.53 -1.09
N TRP A 263 6.25 11.27 -1.47
CA TRP A 263 5.59 12.02 -2.52
C TRP A 263 4.40 12.80 -2.00
N VAL A 264 4.21 13.99 -2.59
CA VAL A 264 2.99 14.78 -2.41
C VAL A 264 2.29 14.85 -3.75
N TYR A 265 1.07 14.35 -3.78
CA TYR A 265 0.20 14.35 -4.96
C TYR A 265 -0.63 15.63 -4.96
N VAL A 266 -0.65 16.35 -6.08
CA VAL A 266 -1.36 17.62 -6.20
C VAL A 266 -2.25 17.59 -7.42
N ASP A 267 -3.55 17.70 -7.21
CA ASP A 267 -4.55 17.82 -8.27
C ASP A 267 -4.84 19.30 -8.55
N VAL A 268 -4.68 19.69 -9.81
CA VAL A 268 -4.78 21.08 -10.28
C VAL A 268 -5.96 21.24 -11.21
N VAL A 269 -6.74 22.29 -11.02
CA VAL A 269 -7.91 22.60 -11.82
C VAL A 269 -7.96 24.06 -12.22
N GLY A 270 -8.46 24.32 -13.43
CA GLY A 270 -8.78 25.67 -13.90
C GLY A 270 -7.60 26.57 -14.22
N ARG A 271 -6.37 26.04 -14.27
CA ARG A 271 -5.18 26.81 -14.66
C ARG A 271 -4.10 25.96 -15.30
N ASP A 272 -3.18 26.62 -15.97
CA ASP A 272 -1.99 26.02 -16.59
C ASP A 272 -1.02 25.46 -15.53
N ILE A 273 -0.50 24.27 -15.80
CA ILE A 273 0.41 23.54 -14.90
C ILE A 273 1.71 24.34 -14.68
N GLY A 274 2.26 24.97 -15.72
CA GLY A 274 3.52 25.68 -15.61
C GLY A 274 3.43 26.91 -14.69
N SER A 275 2.38 27.72 -14.84
CA SER A 275 2.12 28.87 -13.97
C SER A 275 1.77 28.45 -12.55
N TYR A 276 1.00 27.35 -12.42
CA TYR A 276 0.70 26.77 -11.11
C TYR A 276 1.96 26.36 -10.35
N VAL A 277 2.83 25.58 -11.00
CA VAL A 277 4.07 25.10 -10.36
C VAL A 277 5.00 26.25 -10.00
N ALA A 278 5.08 27.30 -10.83
CA ALA A 278 5.88 28.48 -10.50
C ALA A 278 5.37 29.20 -9.23
N ASP A 279 4.03 29.27 -9.03
CA ASP A 279 3.45 29.82 -7.82
C ASP A 279 3.67 28.90 -6.62
N ALA A 280 3.47 27.60 -6.80
CA ALA A 280 3.63 26.60 -5.76
C ALA A 280 5.08 26.54 -5.28
N GLN A 281 6.06 26.61 -6.18
CA GLN A 281 7.49 26.67 -5.83
C GLN A 281 7.78 27.86 -4.91
N ARG A 282 7.31 29.05 -5.25
CA ARG A 282 7.51 30.26 -4.42
C ARG A 282 6.89 30.13 -3.03
N VAL A 283 5.72 29.51 -2.93
CA VAL A 283 5.06 29.28 -1.64
C VAL A 283 5.83 28.25 -0.82
N VAL A 284 6.23 27.13 -1.42
CA VAL A 284 6.99 26.08 -0.75
C VAL A 284 8.36 26.59 -0.30
N GLU A 285 9.09 27.32 -1.14
CA GLU A 285 10.39 27.92 -0.78
C GLU A 285 10.29 28.88 0.41
N ARG A 286 9.19 29.63 0.52
CA ARG A 286 8.96 30.57 1.62
C ARG A 286 8.56 29.88 2.92
N GLU A 287 7.78 28.80 2.86
CA GLU A 287 7.06 28.24 4.01
C GLU A 287 7.61 26.92 4.51
N VAL A 288 8.38 26.21 3.68
CA VAL A 288 8.91 24.88 4.02
C VAL A 288 10.42 24.97 4.23
N THR A 289 10.85 24.65 5.44
CA THR A 289 12.29 24.59 5.77
C THR A 289 12.82 23.18 5.49
N LEU A 290 13.80 23.10 4.60
CA LEU A 290 14.47 21.84 4.27
C LEU A 290 15.75 21.71 5.14
N PRO A 291 15.86 20.64 5.94
CA PRO A 291 17.11 20.32 6.62
C PRO A 291 18.23 19.96 5.62
N ALA A 292 19.48 20.03 6.06
CA ALA A 292 20.61 19.58 5.24
C ALA A 292 20.45 18.12 4.84
N GLY A 293 20.73 17.81 3.57
CA GLY A 293 20.59 16.48 3.00
C GLY A 293 19.17 16.15 2.46
N TYR A 294 18.23 17.09 2.55
CA TYR A 294 16.90 16.97 1.95
C TYR A 294 16.77 17.85 0.70
N ARG A 295 16.05 17.36 -0.30
CA ARG A 295 15.76 18.12 -1.52
C ARG A 295 14.34 17.83 -2.01
N ILE A 296 13.82 18.77 -2.80
CA ILE A 296 12.50 18.68 -3.44
C ILE A 296 12.67 18.69 -4.96
N GLU A 297 11.93 17.82 -5.65
CA GLU A 297 11.84 17.78 -7.10
C GLU A 297 10.36 17.82 -7.52
N TRP A 298 10.04 18.60 -8.56
CA TRP A 298 8.71 18.71 -9.11
C TRP A 298 8.55 17.75 -10.28
N SER A 299 7.48 16.96 -10.27
CA SER A 299 7.24 15.84 -11.19
C SER A 299 5.78 15.82 -11.69
N GLY A 300 5.36 14.73 -12.31
CA GLY A 300 4.06 14.60 -12.96
C GLY A 300 4.08 15.17 -14.37
N GLU A 301 2.95 15.73 -14.85
CA GLU A 301 2.87 16.35 -16.18
C GLU A 301 3.85 17.53 -16.34
N TYR A 302 4.17 18.22 -15.25
CA TYR A 302 5.18 19.28 -15.24
C TYR A 302 6.55 18.77 -15.74
N GLU A 303 6.94 17.57 -15.36
CA GLU A 303 8.21 16.97 -15.79
C GLU A 303 8.21 16.72 -17.30
N TYR A 304 7.10 16.22 -17.87
CA TYR A 304 6.97 16.08 -19.33
C TYR A 304 7.08 17.42 -20.05
N MET A 305 6.42 18.44 -19.54
CA MET A 305 6.48 19.78 -20.09
C MET A 305 7.93 20.31 -20.11
N GLN A 306 8.67 20.11 -19.03
CA GLN A 306 10.08 20.54 -18.96
C GLN A 306 10.95 19.76 -19.94
N ARG A 307 10.78 18.43 -20.05
CA ARG A 307 11.49 17.60 -21.03
C ARG A 307 11.16 18.02 -22.46
N ALA A 308 9.90 18.31 -22.77
CA ALA A 308 9.49 18.79 -24.08
C ALA A 308 10.12 20.16 -24.40
N LYS A 309 10.08 21.14 -23.47
CA LYS A 309 10.73 22.44 -23.62
C LYS A 309 12.24 22.32 -23.85
N ALA A 310 12.90 21.41 -23.13
CA ALA A 310 14.33 21.18 -23.31
C ALA A 310 14.66 20.61 -24.70
N ARG A 311 13.85 19.69 -25.21
CA ARG A 311 14.02 19.14 -26.58
C ARG A 311 13.76 20.17 -27.66
N MET A 312 12.71 21.00 -27.50
CA MET A 312 12.37 22.06 -28.46
C MET A 312 13.43 23.16 -28.55
N LYS A 313 14.28 23.35 -27.54
CA LYS A 313 15.41 24.29 -27.60
C LYS A 313 16.60 23.78 -28.43
N LEU A 314 16.63 22.48 -28.72
CA LEU A 314 17.69 21.83 -29.50
C LEU A 314 17.33 21.71 -30.99
N LEU A 315 16.09 21.99 -31.37
CA LEU A 315 15.59 22.08 -32.75
C LEU A 315 15.58 23.52 -33.23
#